data_b5b0df63ea65e9572c88f196f9e11793
#
_entry.id   b5b0df63ea65e9572c88f196f9e11793
#
_cell.length_a   1.000
_cell.length_b   1.000
_cell.length_c   1.000
_cell.angle_alpha   90.00
_cell.angle_beta   90.00
_cell.angle_gamma   90.00
#
_symmetry.space_group_name_H-M   'P 1'
#
loop_
_entity.id
_entity.type
_entity.pdbx_description
1 polymer ?
#
loop_
_entity_poly.entity_id
_entity_poly.type
_entity_poly.pdbx_seq_one_letter_code
_entity_poly.pdbx_strand_id
1 'polypeptide(L)'
;MKDAVAKSLEKQVAKAKITQTDSDQTLANITLTDDLASLRECDLVIESIVEDLDAKVALFRELDTVTRPETILATNTSTLAVIELAKSTNRPDRVCGIHFFNPATLMPLVEIIRPLTASDETIAIATDFAASCGKNPVQVLDRAGFIVNALLFPYLNNAIRMYEMGTASMEDIDVAMKGGCNFPMGPFALLDLVGLDTTLSILQALHAEFKDSNYMPTETLKTLVAQGKLGRKTKQGFFSY
;
A
#
# COMPACT_ATOMS: atom_id res chain seq x y z
N MET A 1 0.94 -14.04 13.13
CA MET A 1 1.70 -12.78 12.98
C MET A 1 3.06 -12.86 13.67
N LYS A 2 3.15 -13.06 14.99
CA LYS A 2 4.42 -13.08 15.75
C LYS A 2 5.42 -14.12 15.20
N ASP A 3 4.97 -15.30 14.77
CA ASP A 3 5.83 -16.33 14.15
C ASP A 3 6.46 -15.90 12.82
N ALA A 4 5.75 -15.09 12.03
CA ALA A 4 6.32 -14.57 10.78
C ALA A 4 7.42 -13.54 11.05
N VAL A 5 7.24 -12.71 12.09
CA VAL A 5 8.28 -11.77 12.56
C VAL A 5 9.48 -12.56 13.09
N ALA A 6 9.25 -13.57 13.95
CA ALA A 6 10.31 -14.40 14.49
C ALA A 6 11.15 -15.05 13.37
N LYS A 7 10.52 -15.67 12.37
CA LYS A 7 11.22 -16.25 11.21
C LYS A 7 12.02 -15.22 10.40
N SER A 8 11.53 -13.97 10.34
CA SER A 8 12.26 -12.89 9.66
C SER A 8 13.50 -12.48 10.45
N LEU A 9 13.37 -12.35 11.78
CA LEU A 9 14.47 -12.01 12.67
C LEU A 9 15.53 -13.12 12.70
N GLU A 10 15.14 -14.40 12.78
CA GLU A 10 16.05 -15.54 12.68
C GLU A 10 16.93 -15.47 11.42
N LYS A 11 16.31 -15.13 10.26
CA LYS A 11 17.08 -14.96 9.02
C LYS A 11 18.06 -13.79 9.07
N GLN A 12 17.74 -12.72 9.82
CA GLN A 12 18.62 -11.58 9.97
C GLN A 12 19.78 -11.90 10.92
N VAL A 13 19.52 -12.63 12.01
CA VAL A 13 20.55 -13.17 12.93
C VAL A 13 21.50 -14.09 12.18
N ALA A 14 20.95 -15.05 11.40
CA ALA A 14 21.75 -15.98 10.61
C ALA A 14 22.65 -15.29 9.56
N LYS A 15 22.27 -14.09 9.11
CA LYS A 15 23.06 -13.23 8.20
C LYS A 15 23.95 -12.22 8.94
N ALA A 16 24.06 -12.32 10.26
CA ALA A 16 24.78 -11.39 11.12
C ALA A 16 24.41 -9.91 10.93
N LYS A 17 23.14 -9.63 10.57
CA LYS A 17 22.62 -8.27 10.43
C LYS A 17 22.15 -7.67 11.75
N ILE A 18 21.72 -8.51 12.68
CA ILE A 18 21.33 -8.19 14.05
C ILE A 18 21.87 -9.29 14.98
N THR A 19 21.97 -9.00 16.28
CA THR A 19 22.33 -9.98 17.29
C THR A 19 21.12 -10.82 17.73
N GLN A 20 21.36 -11.96 18.41
CA GLN A 20 20.27 -12.73 19.03
C GLN A 20 19.53 -11.88 20.09
N THR A 21 20.27 -11.10 20.87
CA THR A 21 19.71 -10.18 21.87
C THR A 21 18.74 -9.16 21.25
N ASP A 22 19.11 -8.58 20.09
CA ASP A 22 18.22 -7.63 19.38
C ASP A 22 16.93 -8.32 18.93
N SER A 23 17.05 -9.55 18.44
CA SER A 23 15.90 -10.38 18.03
C SER A 23 14.97 -10.65 19.21
N ASP A 24 15.52 -11.08 20.34
CA ASP A 24 14.75 -11.41 21.55
C ASP A 24 14.05 -10.17 22.14
N GLN A 25 14.74 -9.04 22.18
CA GLN A 25 14.16 -7.75 22.60
C GLN A 25 13.05 -7.30 21.66
N THR A 26 13.25 -7.42 20.35
CA THR A 26 12.21 -7.07 19.35
C THR A 26 10.94 -7.90 19.57
N LEU A 27 11.07 -9.22 19.77
CA LEU A 27 9.93 -10.09 20.03
C LEU A 27 9.25 -9.82 21.37
N ALA A 28 10.02 -9.42 22.39
CA ALA A 28 9.48 -9.05 23.71
C ALA A 28 8.63 -7.78 23.65
N ASN A 29 8.94 -6.85 22.75
CA ASN A 29 8.19 -5.60 22.57
C ASN A 29 6.90 -5.77 21.76
N ILE A 30 6.61 -6.98 21.22
CA ILE A 30 5.39 -7.25 20.46
C ILE A 30 4.35 -7.89 21.35
N THR A 31 3.25 -7.17 21.59
CA THR A 31 2.04 -7.69 22.25
C THR A 31 0.97 -7.94 21.19
N LEU A 32 0.38 -9.15 21.21
CA LEU A 32 -0.79 -9.48 20.40
C LEU A 32 -2.05 -9.37 21.25
N THR A 33 -3.08 -8.77 20.72
CA THR A 33 -4.39 -8.61 21.38
C THR A 33 -5.50 -8.68 20.34
N ASP A 34 -6.66 -9.13 20.76
CA ASP A 34 -7.94 -9.08 20.05
C ASP A 34 -8.91 -8.06 20.68
N ASP A 35 -8.44 -7.36 21.73
CA ASP A 35 -9.21 -6.33 22.44
C ASP A 35 -8.73 -4.93 22.03
N LEU A 36 -9.58 -4.17 21.36
CA LEU A 36 -9.30 -2.78 20.98
C LEU A 36 -9.10 -1.85 22.20
N ALA A 37 -9.66 -2.18 23.37
CA ALA A 37 -9.45 -1.39 24.58
C ALA A 37 -7.98 -1.34 25.01
N SER A 38 -7.18 -2.32 24.60
CA SER A 38 -5.73 -2.34 24.84
C SER A 38 -4.97 -1.24 24.11
N LEU A 39 -5.58 -0.62 23.07
CA LEU A 39 -5.00 0.48 22.30
C LEU A 39 -5.18 1.84 22.95
N ARG A 40 -5.85 1.92 24.11
CA ARG A 40 -6.17 3.18 24.81
C ARG A 40 -4.96 4.10 24.98
N GLU A 41 -3.83 3.54 25.37
CA GLU A 41 -2.61 4.30 25.68
C GLU A 41 -1.64 4.43 24.49
N CYS A 42 -2.05 4.01 23.28
CA CYS A 42 -1.21 4.16 22.10
C CYS A 42 -1.16 5.62 21.65
N ASP A 43 0.02 6.08 21.23
CA ASP A 43 0.23 7.41 20.65
C ASP A 43 -0.16 7.46 19.17
N LEU A 44 -0.02 6.31 18.50
CA LEU A 44 -0.32 6.12 17.08
C LEU A 44 -0.96 4.74 16.86
N VAL A 45 -2.06 4.71 16.13
CA VAL A 45 -2.70 3.48 15.65
C VAL A 45 -2.68 3.48 14.13
N ILE A 46 -2.14 2.43 13.51
CA ILE A 46 -2.12 2.26 12.05
C ILE A 46 -3.04 1.11 11.68
N GLU A 47 -4.16 1.44 11.06
CA GLU A 47 -5.13 0.48 10.56
C GLU A 47 -4.62 -0.16 9.24
N SER A 48 -4.77 -1.48 9.12
CA SER A 48 -4.43 -2.25 7.91
C SER A 48 -5.37 -3.46 7.75
N ILE A 49 -6.68 -3.23 7.86
CA ILE A 49 -7.71 -4.25 7.61
C ILE A 49 -8.01 -4.39 6.11
N VAL A 50 -9.06 -5.13 5.75
CA VAL A 50 -9.52 -5.25 4.36
C VAL A 50 -9.76 -3.88 3.72
N GLU A 51 -9.52 -3.77 2.41
CA GLU A 51 -9.65 -2.49 1.67
C GLU A 51 -11.12 -2.24 1.31
N ASP A 52 -11.91 -1.96 2.34
CA ASP A 52 -13.34 -1.66 2.28
C ASP A 52 -13.65 -0.42 3.12
N LEU A 53 -14.27 0.58 2.50
CA LEU A 53 -14.48 1.89 3.14
C LEU A 53 -15.40 1.79 4.37
N ASP A 54 -16.49 1.04 4.27
CA ASP A 54 -17.46 0.94 5.36
C ASP A 54 -16.86 0.24 6.58
N ALA A 55 -16.08 -0.83 6.34
CA ALA A 55 -15.37 -1.54 7.39
C ALA A 55 -14.34 -0.64 8.09
N LYS A 56 -13.57 0.15 7.32
CA LYS A 56 -12.58 1.09 7.87
C LYS A 56 -13.25 2.24 8.63
N VAL A 57 -14.35 2.80 8.11
CA VAL A 57 -15.13 3.84 8.79
C VAL A 57 -15.70 3.33 10.12
N ALA A 58 -16.23 2.11 10.15
CA ALA A 58 -16.71 1.50 11.39
C ALA A 58 -15.60 1.37 12.43
N LEU A 59 -14.43 0.87 12.01
CA LEU A 59 -13.26 0.74 12.90
C LEU A 59 -12.76 2.11 13.39
N PHE A 60 -12.67 3.13 12.52
CA PHE A 60 -12.21 4.46 12.91
C PHE A 60 -13.14 5.11 13.95
N ARG A 61 -14.46 4.92 13.83
CA ARG A 61 -15.42 5.38 14.86
C ARG A 61 -15.19 4.69 16.19
N GLU A 62 -14.90 3.40 16.19
CA GLU A 62 -14.62 2.64 17.41
C GLU A 62 -13.27 3.09 18.03
N LEU A 63 -12.20 3.19 17.22
CA LEU A 63 -10.90 3.69 17.66
C LEU A 63 -10.99 5.10 18.24
N ASP A 64 -11.82 5.97 17.68
CA ASP A 64 -12.05 7.33 18.16
C ASP A 64 -12.64 7.37 19.58
N THR A 65 -13.41 6.36 19.97
CA THR A 65 -13.97 6.25 21.33
C THR A 65 -13.04 5.56 22.33
N VAL A 66 -12.21 4.62 21.84
CA VAL A 66 -11.37 3.78 22.70
C VAL A 66 -10.04 4.45 23.05
N THR A 67 -9.44 5.14 22.07
CA THR A 67 -8.10 5.76 22.25
C THR A 67 -8.19 7.17 22.84
N ARG A 68 -7.07 7.64 23.40
CA ARG A 68 -6.96 9.02 23.93
C ARG A 68 -7.20 10.06 22.84
N PRO A 69 -7.70 11.26 23.17
CA PRO A 69 -7.93 12.34 22.18
C PRO A 69 -6.67 12.72 21.39
N GLU A 70 -5.49 12.56 21.95
CA GLU A 70 -4.20 12.91 21.36
C GLU A 70 -3.68 11.84 20.39
N THR A 71 -4.22 10.61 20.45
CA THR A 71 -3.79 9.50 19.58
C THR A 71 -4.02 9.84 18.12
N ILE A 72 -2.99 9.66 17.29
CA ILE A 72 -3.11 9.75 15.85
C ILE A 72 -3.71 8.45 15.32
N LEU A 73 -4.74 8.56 14.49
CA LEU A 73 -5.35 7.44 13.78
C LEU A 73 -4.90 7.47 12.32
N ALA A 74 -4.12 6.49 11.92
CA ALA A 74 -3.61 6.38 10.56
C ALA A 74 -4.18 5.16 9.84
N THR A 75 -4.31 5.25 8.52
CA THR A 75 -4.70 4.13 7.66
C THR A 75 -3.56 3.78 6.70
N ASN A 76 -3.38 2.49 6.43
CA ASN A 76 -2.44 1.97 5.42
C ASN A 76 -3.16 1.69 4.08
N THR A 77 -4.28 2.37 3.81
CA THR A 77 -4.99 2.23 2.53
C THR A 77 -4.09 2.56 1.36
N SER A 78 -4.32 1.89 0.23
CA SER A 78 -3.64 2.17 -1.04
C SER A 78 -4.49 2.96 -2.04
N THR A 79 -5.81 3.04 -1.82
CA THR A 79 -6.75 3.58 -2.82
C THR A 79 -7.89 4.40 -2.25
N LEU A 80 -8.26 4.20 -0.98
CA LEU A 80 -9.40 4.88 -0.39
C LEU A 80 -9.05 6.30 0.06
N ALA A 81 -10.01 7.21 -0.06
CA ALA A 81 -9.87 8.59 0.38
C ALA A 81 -9.76 8.66 1.92
N VAL A 82 -8.62 9.12 2.42
CA VAL A 82 -8.34 9.23 3.87
C VAL A 82 -9.27 10.24 4.53
N ILE A 83 -9.70 11.25 3.79
CA ILE A 83 -10.66 12.26 4.28
C ILE A 83 -11.99 11.66 4.74
N GLU A 84 -12.45 10.56 4.12
CA GLU A 84 -13.71 9.91 4.54
C GLU A 84 -13.57 9.22 5.90
N LEU A 85 -12.39 8.68 6.20
CA LEU A 85 -12.06 8.15 7.52
C LEU A 85 -11.94 9.28 8.54
N ALA A 86 -11.26 10.38 8.19
CA ALA A 86 -11.11 11.53 9.05
C ALA A 86 -12.47 12.12 9.48
N LYS A 87 -13.39 12.31 8.53
CA LYS A 87 -14.75 12.79 8.79
C LYS A 87 -15.58 11.88 9.68
N SER A 88 -15.22 10.61 9.80
CA SER A 88 -15.94 9.64 10.62
C SER A 88 -15.59 9.72 12.11
N THR A 89 -14.57 10.51 12.48
CA THR A 89 -14.06 10.70 13.85
C THR A 89 -14.37 12.10 14.39
N ASN A 90 -14.25 12.29 15.70
CA ASN A 90 -14.36 13.61 16.36
C ASN A 90 -13.01 14.38 16.36
N ARG A 91 -11.94 13.80 15.80
CA ARG A 91 -10.58 14.37 15.71
C ARG A 91 -10.03 14.31 14.28
N PRO A 92 -10.72 14.89 13.28
CA PRO A 92 -10.30 14.79 11.88
C PRO A 92 -8.92 15.40 11.62
N ASP A 93 -8.43 16.29 12.49
CA ASP A 93 -7.09 16.86 12.46
C ASP A 93 -6.00 15.88 12.92
N ARG A 94 -6.36 14.80 13.59
CA ARG A 94 -5.48 13.72 14.06
C ARG A 94 -5.56 12.45 13.19
N VAL A 95 -6.08 12.56 11.97
CA VAL A 95 -6.18 11.45 11.02
C VAL A 95 -5.28 11.69 9.82
N CYS A 96 -4.52 10.67 9.41
CA CYS A 96 -3.66 10.71 8.21
C CYS A 96 -3.56 9.31 7.56
N GLY A 97 -2.95 9.24 6.39
CA GLY A 97 -2.50 7.97 5.82
C GLY A 97 -1.01 7.75 6.07
N ILE A 98 -0.63 6.50 6.34
CA ILE A 98 0.76 6.04 6.39
C ILE A 98 0.85 4.79 5.52
N HIS A 99 1.11 4.99 4.23
CA HIS A 99 1.06 3.95 3.21
C HIS A 99 2.42 3.28 3.04
N PHE A 100 2.53 2.05 3.55
CA PHE A 100 3.68 1.19 3.36
C PHE A 100 3.56 0.39 2.08
N PHE A 101 4.70 0.17 1.41
CA PHE A 101 4.79 -0.70 0.23
C PHE A 101 5.14 -2.14 0.63
N ASN A 102 4.50 -3.11 0.00
CA ASN A 102 4.71 -4.52 0.29
C ASN A 102 5.95 -5.08 -0.45
N PRO A 103 6.89 -5.77 0.21
CA PRO A 103 6.93 -6.08 1.65
C PRO A 103 7.39 -4.89 2.50
N ALA A 104 6.61 -4.52 3.52
CA ALA A 104 6.89 -3.33 4.34
C ALA A 104 8.29 -3.34 5.00
N THR A 105 8.84 -4.51 5.29
CA THR A 105 10.18 -4.66 5.87
C THR A 105 11.32 -4.41 4.88
N LEU A 106 11.06 -4.48 3.57
CA LEU A 106 12.08 -4.36 2.51
C LEU A 106 11.98 -3.03 1.76
N MET A 107 10.75 -2.59 1.47
CA MET A 107 10.54 -1.36 0.70
C MET A 107 10.90 -0.13 1.53
N PRO A 108 11.78 0.75 1.01
CA PRO A 108 12.26 1.90 1.78
C PRO A 108 11.24 3.06 1.83
N LEU A 109 10.34 3.13 0.87
CA LEU A 109 9.38 4.23 0.72
C LEU A 109 8.19 4.08 1.65
N VAL A 110 7.75 5.19 2.24
CA VAL A 110 6.43 5.35 2.88
C VAL A 110 5.82 6.65 2.38
N GLU A 111 4.59 6.61 1.88
CA GLU A 111 3.82 7.81 1.58
C GLU A 111 3.03 8.24 2.82
N ILE A 112 3.16 9.51 3.20
CA ILE A 112 2.40 10.15 4.27
C ILE A 112 1.29 10.96 3.60
N ILE A 113 0.07 10.46 3.72
CA ILE A 113 -1.10 11.03 3.04
C ILE A 113 -1.74 12.06 3.94
N ARG A 114 -1.85 13.27 3.41
CA ARG A 114 -2.42 14.43 4.09
C ARG A 114 -3.83 14.72 3.59
N PRO A 115 -4.89 14.30 4.31
CA PRO A 115 -6.23 14.81 4.07
C PRO A 115 -6.32 16.31 4.43
N LEU A 116 -7.31 17.02 3.88
CA LEU A 116 -7.47 18.47 4.09
C LEU A 116 -7.64 18.87 5.56
N THR A 117 -8.09 17.95 6.40
CA THR A 117 -8.34 18.18 7.83
C THR A 117 -7.10 17.97 8.70
N ALA A 118 -6.09 17.24 8.23
CA ALA A 118 -4.94 16.88 9.05
C ALA A 118 -4.11 18.10 9.46
N SER A 119 -3.77 18.20 10.74
CA SER A 119 -2.89 19.23 11.26
C SER A 119 -1.44 19.04 10.81
N ASP A 120 -0.65 20.12 10.81
CA ASP A 120 0.80 20.03 10.52
C ASP A 120 1.52 19.16 11.56
N GLU A 121 1.09 19.19 12.81
CA GLU A 121 1.61 18.35 13.88
C GLU A 121 1.40 16.85 13.58
N THR A 122 0.20 16.46 13.16
CA THR A 122 -0.12 15.07 12.79
C THR A 122 0.77 14.57 11.67
N ILE A 123 0.97 15.38 10.63
CA ILE A 123 1.82 15.01 9.49
C ILE A 123 3.31 14.96 9.90
N ALA A 124 3.76 15.86 10.77
CA ALA A 124 5.13 15.82 11.29
C ALA A 124 5.39 14.54 12.10
N ILE A 125 4.50 14.19 13.04
CA ILE A 125 4.62 12.98 13.85
C ILE A 125 4.60 11.71 12.97
N ALA A 126 3.69 11.63 12.00
CA ALA A 126 3.62 10.50 11.06
C ALA A 126 4.90 10.37 10.21
N THR A 127 5.48 11.51 9.78
CA THR A 127 6.73 11.57 9.03
C THR A 127 7.90 11.09 9.89
N ASP A 128 8.01 11.59 11.13
CA ASP A 128 9.07 11.21 12.07
C ASP A 128 8.97 9.73 12.47
N PHE A 129 7.74 9.22 12.66
CA PHE A 129 7.52 7.80 12.90
C PHE A 129 8.04 6.94 11.73
N ALA A 130 7.68 7.27 10.49
CA ALA A 130 8.17 6.52 9.33
C ALA A 130 9.70 6.60 9.20
N ALA A 131 10.30 7.76 9.44
CA ALA A 131 11.75 7.94 9.47
C ALA A 131 12.42 7.11 10.57
N SER A 132 11.84 7.04 11.77
CA SER A 132 12.34 6.24 12.89
C SER A 132 12.33 4.73 12.58
N CYS A 133 11.43 4.29 11.69
CA CYS A 133 11.40 2.93 11.16
C CYS A 133 12.45 2.68 10.07
N GLY A 134 13.37 3.63 9.81
CA GLY A 134 14.39 3.54 8.75
C GLY A 134 13.81 3.65 7.33
N LYS A 135 12.65 4.31 7.19
CA LYS A 135 11.99 4.54 5.90
C LYS A 135 12.30 5.93 5.36
N ASN A 136 12.05 6.11 4.07
CA ASN A 136 12.10 7.39 3.37
C ASN A 136 10.66 7.92 3.23
N PRO A 137 10.15 8.75 4.16
CA PRO A 137 8.81 9.29 4.07
C PRO A 137 8.73 10.37 2.99
N VAL A 138 7.65 10.34 2.20
CA VAL A 138 7.30 11.43 1.28
C VAL A 138 5.88 11.87 1.58
N GLN A 139 5.64 13.19 1.61
CA GLN A 139 4.32 13.73 1.85
C GLN A 139 3.55 13.88 0.53
N VAL A 140 2.25 13.55 0.58
CA VAL A 140 1.35 13.65 -0.57
C VAL A 140 -0.04 14.07 -0.10
N LEU A 141 -0.76 14.79 -0.94
CA LEU A 141 -2.16 15.12 -0.70
C LEU A 141 -3.03 13.87 -0.87
N ASP A 142 -4.15 13.84 -0.15
CA ASP A 142 -5.15 12.78 -0.22
C ASP A 142 -5.88 12.82 -1.59
N ARG A 143 -5.32 12.10 -2.55
CA ARG A 143 -5.85 11.91 -3.91
C ARG A 143 -5.70 10.44 -4.30
N ALA A 144 -6.59 9.92 -5.13
CA ALA A 144 -6.55 8.52 -5.55
C ALA A 144 -5.18 8.13 -6.09
N GLY A 145 -4.63 7.01 -5.58
CA GLY A 145 -3.36 6.44 -6.01
C GLY A 145 -2.11 7.19 -5.52
N PHE A 146 -2.28 8.26 -4.74
CA PHE A 146 -1.20 9.06 -4.15
C PHE A 146 -0.13 9.45 -5.18
N ILE A 147 1.13 9.04 -5.04
CA ILE A 147 2.19 9.29 -6.03
C ILE A 147 2.45 8.04 -6.86
N VAL A 148 2.83 6.94 -6.19
CA VAL A 148 3.33 5.75 -6.89
C VAL A 148 2.25 5.11 -7.74
N ASN A 149 1.08 4.86 -7.17
CA ASN A 149 0.00 4.21 -7.91
C ASN A 149 -0.56 5.09 -9.02
N ALA A 150 -0.65 6.41 -8.79
CA ALA A 150 -1.12 7.37 -9.79
C ALA A 150 -0.20 7.46 -11.03
N LEU A 151 1.10 7.17 -10.88
CA LEU A 151 2.07 7.16 -11.97
C LEU A 151 2.28 5.76 -12.56
N LEU A 152 2.34 4.74 -11.71
CA LEU A 152 2.67 3.38 -12.12
C LEU A 152 1.55 2.72 -12.92
N PHE A 153 0.31 2.79 -12.43
CA PHE A 153 -0.77 2.02 -13.04
C PHE A 153 -1.18 2.53 -14.43
N PRO A 154 -1.22 3.84 -14.73
CA PRO A 154 -1.36 4.32 -16.11
C PRO A 154 -0.23 3.86 -17.03
N TYR A 155 1.02 3.85 -16.55
CA TYR A 155 2.16 3.31 -17.29
C TYR A 155 1.95 1.82 -17.63
N LEU A 156 1.56 1.00 -16.65
CA LEU A 156 1.28 -0.42 -16.85
C LEU A 156 0.10 -0.63 -17.82
N ASN A 157 -0.97 0.14 -17.67
CA ASN A 157 -2.14 0.09 -18.55
C ASN A 157 -1.79 0.49 -20.00
N ASN A 158 -0.89 1.48 -20.17
CA ASN A 158 -0.40 1.86 -21.50
C ASN A 158 0.45 0.76 -22.16
N ALA A 159 1.20 -0.03 -21.39
CA ALA A 159 1.89 -1.21 -21.91
C ALA A 159 0.90 -2.24 -22.46
N ILE A 160 -0.23 -2.48 -21.76
CA ILE A 160 -1.28 -3.37 -22.25
C ILE A 160 -1.91 -2.81 -23.53
N ARG A 161 -2.22 -1.50 -23.58
CA ARG A 161 -2.74 -0.86 -24.82
C ARG A 161 -1.79 -1.02 -26.00
N MET A 162 -0.50 -0.86 -25.79
CA MET A 162 0.52 -1.05 -26.84
C MET A 162 0.50 -2.48 -27.39
N TYR A 163 0.34 -3.47 -26.52
CA TYR A 163 0.16 -4.86 -26.90
C TYR A 163 -1.16 -5.08 -27.66
N GLU A 164 -2.29 -4.54 -27.17
CA GLU A 164 -3.61 -4.64 -27.84
C GLU A 164 -3.59 -4.03 -29.24
N MET A 165 -2.81 -2.97 -29.45
CA MET A 165 -2.61 -2.36 -30.78
C MET A 165 -1.66 -3.15 -31.69
N GLY A 166 -1.08 -4.25 -31.23
CA GLY A 166 -0.14 -5.05 -32.01
C GLY A 166 1.20 -4.36 -32.30
N THR A 167 1.57 -3.35 -31.49
CA THR A 167 2.82 -2.60 -31.67
C THR A 167 4.05 -3.48 -31.39
N ALA A 168 4.00 -4.33 -30.37
CA ALA A 168 5.06 -5.27 -30.03
C ALA A 168 4.50 -6.43 -29.19
N SER A 169 5.27 -7.52 -29.06
CA SER A 169 4.95 -8.62 -28.13
C SER A 169 5.10 -8.17 -26.68
N MET A 170 4.47 -8.90 -25.75
CA MET A 170 4.63 -8.66 -24.30
C MET A 170 6.09 -8.78 -23.86
N GLU A 171 6.77 -9.79 -24.41
CA GLU A 171 8.19 -10.07 -24.13
C GLU A 171 9.09 -8.92 -24.62
N ASP A 172 8.86 -8.40 -25.82
CA ASP A 172 9.64 -7.29 -26.38
C ASP A 172 9.40 -5.99 -25.62
N ILE A 173 8.16 -5.71 -25.19
CA ILE A 173 7.84 -4.55 -24.36
C ILE A 173 8.57 -4.66 -23.00
N ASP A 174 8.55 -5.83 -22.37
CA ASP A 174 9.28 -6.06 -21.11
C ASP A 174 10.80 -5.90 -21.27
N VAL A 175 11.37 -6.42 -22.36
CA VAL A 175 12.80 -6.26 -22.68
C VAL A 175 13.14 -4.80 -22.94
N ALA A 176 12.33 -4.09 -23.72
CA ALA A 176 12.55 -2.69 -24.05
C ALA A 176 12.56 -1.79 -22.80
N MET A 177 11.62 -1.99 -21.89
CA MET A 177 11.55 -1.17 -20.67
C MET A 177 12.69 -1.48 -19.69
N LYS A 178 13.12 -2.73 -19.59
CA LYS A 178 14.31 -3.08 -18.79
C LYS A 178 15.59 -2.49 -19.40
N GLY A 179 15.76 -2.63 -20.71
CA GLY A 179 16.99 -2.18 -21.39
C GLY A 179 17.05 -0.68 -21.65
N GLY A 180 15.92 -0.08 -22.05
CA GLY A 180 15.85 1.33 -22.43
C GLY A 180 15.70 2.30 -21.25
N CYS A 181 15.01 1.86 -20.18
CA CYS A 181 14.74 2.68 -18.99
C CYS A 181 15.48 2.18 -17.73
N ASN A 182 16.25 1.09 -17.82
CA ASN A 182 16.91 0.45 -16.69
C ASN A 182 15.95 0.05 -15.56
N PHE A 183 14.71 -0.33 -15.91
CA PHE A 183 13.76 -0.82 -14.94
C PHE A 183 14.15 -2.24 -14.47
N PRO A 184 14.01 -2.56 -13.18
CA PRO A 184 14.38 -3.87 -12.66
C PRO A 184 13.49 -5.00 -13.22
N MET A 185 12.28 -4.64 -13.69
CA MET A 185 11.27 -5.56 -14.21
C MET A 185 10.47 -4.89 -15.32
N GLY A 186 10.10 -5.66 -16.34
CA GLY A 186 9.22 -5.17 -17.40
C GLY A 186 7.77 -5.03 -16.92
N PRO A 187 6.93 -4.27 -17.66
CA PRO A 187 5.58 -3.93 -17.21
C PRO A 187 4.65 -5.16 -17.09
N PHE A 188 4.74 -6.13 -17.99
CA PHE A 188 3.88 -7.33 -17.92
C PHE A 188 4.29 -8.26 -16.78
N ALA A 189 5.58 -8.45 -16.56
CA ALA A 189 6.08 -9.21 -15.42
C ALA A 189 5.72 -8.53 -14.09
N LEU A 190 5.68 -7.20 -14.06
CA LEU A 190 5.27 -6.41 -12.89
C LEU A 190 3.76 -6.49 -12.65
N LEU A 191 2.93 -6.42 -13.70
CA LEU A 191 1.49 -6.65 -13.62
C LEU A 191 1.16 -7.99 -12.96
N ASP A 192 1.82 -9.07 -13.41
CA ASP A 192 1.62 -10.40 -12.87
C ASP A 192 2.16 -10.56 -11.42
N LEU A 193 3.18 -9.79 -11.06
CA LEU A 193 3.70 -9.76 -9.68
C LEU A 193 2.75 -9.04 -8.72
N VAL A 194 2.24 -7.88 -9.12
CA VAL A 194 1.29 -7.07 -8.32
C VAL A 194 -0.05 -7.79 -8.18
N GLY A 195 -0.50 -8.41 -9.25
CA GLY A 195 -1.80 -9.03 -9.38
C GLY A 195 -2.76 -8.20 -10.24
N LEU A 196 -3.38 -8.87 -11.19
CA LEU A 196 -4.24 -8.20 -12.20
C LEU A 196 -5.55 -7.68 -11.60
N ASP A 197 -6.11 -8.34 -10.60
CA ASP A 197 -7.27 -7.86 -9.84
C ASP A 197 -6.96 -6.58 -9.06
N THR A 198 -5.80 -6.52 -8.39
CA THR A 198 -5.32 -5.32 -7.72
C THR A 198 -5.11 -4.18 -8.73
N THR A 199 -4.49 -4.48 -9.88
CA THR A 199 -4.30 -3.52 -10.97
C THR A 199 -5.63 -2.97 -11.48
N LEU A 200 -6.60 -3.85 -11.70
CA LEU A 200 -7.94 -3.46 -12.17
C LEU A 200 -8.63 -2.54 -11.16
N SER A 201 -8.61 -2.90 -9.88
CA SER A 201 -9.23 -2.12 -8.80
C SER A 201 -8.62 -0.71 -8.70
N ILE A 202 -7.28 -0.60 -8.75
CA ILE A 202 -6.59 0.70 -8.68
C ILE A 202 -6.92 1.57 -9.90
N LEU A 203 -6.89 1.02 -11.11
CA LEU A 203 -7.25 1.77 -12.31
C LEU A 203 -8.71 2.25 -12.27
N GLN A 204 -9.63 1.43 -11.76
CA GLN A 204 -11.03 1.81 -11.57
C GLN A 204 -11.16 2.97 -10.57
N ALA A 205 -10.44 2.94 -9.44
CA ALA A 205 -10.44 4.02 -8.46
C ALA A 205 -9.88 5.32 -9.06
N LEU A 206 -8.74 5.25 -9.76
CA LEU A 206 -8.16 6.40 -10.46
C LEU A 206 -9.13 6.98 -11.51
N HIS A 207 -9.76 6.12 -12.31
CA HIS A 207 -10.72 6.56 -13.32
C HIS A 207 -11.98 7.16 -12.68
N ALA A 208 -12.44 6.61 -11.57
CA ALA A 208 -13.60 7.13 -10.84
C ALA A 208 -13.36 8.54 -10.31
N GLU A 209 -12.16 8.86 -9.82
CA GLU A 209 -11.81 10.20 -9.34
C GLU A 209 -11.52 11.18 -10.48
N PHE A 210 -10.59 10.83 -11.37
CA PHE A 210 -10.06 11.78 -12.35
C PHE A 210 -10.90 11.89 -13.62
N LYS A 211 -11.77 10.91 -13.92
CA LYS A 211 -12.60 10.83 -15.15
C LYS A 211 -11.80 10.90 -16.46
N ASP A 212 -10.49 10.64 -16.39
CA ASP A 212 -9.60 10.65 -17.54
C ASP A 212 -9.53 9.24 -18.15
N SER A 213 -9.70 9.15 -19.47
CA SER A 213 -9.64 7.90 -20.23
C SER A 213 -8.28 7.17 -20.11
N ASN A 214 -7.22 7.89 -19.76
CA ASN A 214 -5.91 7.29 -19.52
C ASN A 214 -5.91 6.28 -18.37
N TYR A 215 -6.79 6.45 -17.39
CA TYR A 215 -6.98 5.51 -16.29
C TYR A 215 -7.98 4.40 -16.58
N MET A 216 -8.71 4.46 -17.71
CA MET A 216 -9.70 3.44 -18.06
C MET A 216 -9.00 2.08 -18.26
N PRO A 217 -9.36 1.03 -17.48
CA PRO A 217 -8.77 -0.29 -17.64
C PRO A 217 -9.01 -0.86 -19.02
N THR A 218 -7.97 -1.49 -19.60
CA THR A 218 -8.04 -2.14 -20.90
C THR A 218 -8.94 -3.38 -20.88
N GLU A 219 -9.45 -3.79 -22.04
CA GLU A 219 -10.33 -4.96 -22.14
C GLU A 219 -9.59 -6.27 -21.89
N THR A 220 -8.33 -6.36 -22.28
CA THR A 220 -7.48 -7.52 -21.97
C THR A 220 -7.33 -7.71 -20.47
N LEU A 221 -7.07 -6.64 -19.71
CA LEU A 221 -6.97 -6.71 -18.24
C LEU A 221 -8.27 -7.21 -17.62
N LYS A 222 -9.40 -6.63 -18.00
CA LYS A 222 -10.74 -7.04 -17.51
C LYS A 222 -11.02 -8.51 -17.81
N THR A 223 -10.68 -8.95 -19.01
CA THR A 223 -10.90 -10.33 -19.46
C THR A 223 -10.07 -11.32 -18.66
N LEU A 224 -8.78 -11.04 -18.44
CA LEU A 224 -7.91 -11.91 -17.64
C LEU A 224 -8.41 -12.03 -16.21
N VAL A 225 -8.80 -10.91 -15.59
CA VAL A 225 -9.36 -10.90 -14.23
C VAL A 225 -10.66 -11.72 -14.15
N ALA A 226 -11.58 -11.53 -15.11
CA ALA A 226 -12.83 -12.30 -15.19
C ALA A 226 -12.60 -13.80 -15.36
N GLN A 227 -11.49 -14.21 -16.00
CA GLN A 227 -11.08 -15.60 -16.13
C GLN A 227 -10.35 -16.16 -14.89
N GLY A 228 -10.15 -15.37 -13.84
CA GLY A 228 -9.38 -15.77 -12.65
C GLY A 228 -7.86 -15.88 -12.89
N LYS A 229 -7.36 -15.34 -14.01
CA LYS A 229 -5.94 -15.28 -14.34
C LYS A 229 -5.35 -14.02 -13.70
N LEU A 230 -4.90 -14.14 -12.46
CA LEU A 230 -4.54 -12.99 -11.62
C LEU A 230 -3.03 -12.77 -11.48
N GLY A 231 -2.21 -13.41 -12.34
CA GLY A 231 -0.76 -13.34 -12.29
C GLY A 231 -0.13 -14.45 -11.45
N ARG A 232 1.02 -14.15 -10.82
CA ARG A 232 1.81 -15.16 -10.08
C ARG A 232 1.04 -15.89 -8.98
N LYS A 233 0.11 -15.23 -8.31
CA LYS A 233 -0.70 -15.82 -7.23
C LYS A 233 -1.61 -16.95 -7.71
N THR A 234 -2.03 -16.93 -8.97
CA THR A 234 -2.83 -17.98 -9.60
C THR A 234 -2.00 -18.80 -10.60
N LYS A 235 -0.68 -18.56 -10.67
CA LYS A 235 0.27 -19.15 -11.62
C LYS A 235 -0.04 -18.88 -13.09
N GLN A 236 -0.97 -17.99 -13.37
CA GLN A 236 -1.36 -17.54 -14.71
C GLN A 236 -1.83 -16.10 -14.68
N GLY A 237 -1.33 -15.30 -15.60
CA GLY A 237 -1.70 -13.91 -15.86
C GLY A 237 -1.43 -13.59 -17.33
N PHE A 238 -0.64 -12.55 -17.58
CA PHE A 238 -0.06 -12.30 -18.90
C PHE A 238 0.93 -13.41 -19.28
N PHE A 239 1.68 -13.90 -18.28
CA PHE A 239 2.56 -15.07 -18.43
C PHE A 239 2.03 -16.27 -17.64
N SER A 240 2.64 -17.45 -17.91
CA SER A 240 2.43 -18.67 -17.11
C SER A 240 3.64 -18.92 -16.21
N TYR A 241 3.41 -19.41 -14.96
CA TYR A 241 4.41 -19.59 -13.92
C TYR A 241 4.43 -21.02 -13.37
#